data_4ef26dd77308d58f69c3559eaae194d2
#
_entry.id   4ef26dd77308d58f69c3559eaae194d2
#
_cell.length_a   1.000
_cell.length_b   1.000
_cell.length_c   1.000
_cell.angle_alpha   90.00
_cell.angle_beta   90.00
_cell.angle_gamma   90.00
#
_symmetry.space_group_name_H-M   'P 1'
#
loop_
_entity.id
_entity.type
_entity.pdbx_description
1 polymer ?
#
loop_
_entity_poly.entity_id
_entity_poly.type
_entity_poly.pdbx_seq_one_letter_code
_entity_poly.pdbx_strand_id
1 'polypeptide(L)'
;MEKNLETEIIEALKSGKEEAFRYIYKTYYTDLCRIARGYLTDSYLSESIVEDLVYSLWENRSKITINTSLKNYLFRSVANKCINYLQLEYVRRETACSSEDLVIYSDLWSLGENPVEHLEGKELH
;
A
#
# COMPACT_ATOMS: atom_id res chain seq x y z
N MET A 1 -24.78 4.26 7.95
CA MET A 1 -24.30 3.53 7.56
C MET A 1 -22.84 3.31 7.40
N GLU A 2 -22.47 2.70 6.31
CA GLU A 2 -21.09 2.32 6.11
C GLU A 2 -20.15 3.50 6.18
N LYS A 3 -20.58 4.61 5.60
CA LYS A 3 -19.77 5.81 5.58
C LYS A 3 -19.47 6.31 6.98
N ASN A 4 -20.49 6.27 7.84
CA ASN A 4 -20.33 6.72 9.21
C ASN A 4 -19.43 5.79 10.00
N LEU A 5 -19.57 4.48 9.77
CA LEU A 5 -18.73 3.52 10.44
C LEU A 5 -17.27 3.72 10.08
N GLU A 6 -16.98 3.92 8.79
CA GLU A 6 -15.62 4.14 8.36
C GLU A 6 -15.05 5.41 8.97
N THR A 7 -15.83 6.47 8.97
CA THR A 7 -15.41 7.73 9.58
C THR A 7 -15.10 7.54 11.05
N GLU A 8 -15.95 6.81 11.75
CA GLU A 8 -15.75 6.54 13.17
C GLU A 8 -14.46 5.78 13.41
N ILE A 9 -14.18 4.80 12.54
CA ILE A 9 -12.96 4.01 12.68
C ILE A 9 -11.72 4.87 12.47
N ILE A 10 -11.77 5.72 11.46
CA ILE A 10 -10.65 6.63 11.18
C ILE A 10 -10.42 7.58 12.34
N GLU A 11 -11.48 8.15 12.87
CA GLU A 11 -11.37 9.07 13.99
C GLU A 11 -10.86 8.37 15.24
N ALA A 12 -11.34 7.15 15.47
CA ALA A 12 -10.89 6.39 16.62
C ALA A 12 -9.41 6.04 16.47
N LEU A 13 -8.98 5.71 15.27
CA LEU A 13 -7.57 5.45 15.02
C LEU A 13 -6.73 6.67 15.31
N LYS A 14 -7.16 7.83 14.82
CA LYS A 14 -6.43 9.09 15.03
C LYS A 14 -6.37 9.44 16.50
N SER A 15 -7.38 9.07 17.27
CA SER A 15 -7.40 9.29 18.71
C SER A 15 -6.53 8.30 19.48
N GLY A 16 -5.98 7.30 18.79
CA GLY A 16 -5.10 6.36 19.43
C GLY A 16 -5.78 5.16 20.05
N LYS A 17 -6.98 4.83 19.58
CA LYS A 17 -7.70 3.67 20.10
C LYS A 17 -7.23 2.39 19.44
N GLU A 18 -6.68 1.49 20.25
CA GLU A 18 -6.16 0.22 19.74
C GLU A 18 -7.22 -0.61 19.05
N GLU A 19 -8.45 -0.50 19.52
CA GLU A 19 -9.53 -1.28 18.96
C GLU A 19 -9.74 -0.98 17.48
N ALA A 20 -9.65 0.30 17.12
CA ALA A 20 -9.76 0.69 15.73
C ALA A 20 -8.62 0.13 14.91
N PHE A 21 -7.42 0.18 15.47
CA PHE A 21 -6.24 -0.35 14.79
C PHE A 21 -6.38 -1.85 14.56
N ARG A 22 -6.83 -2.57 15.57
CA ARG A 22 -7.05 -4.01 15.45
C ARG A 22 -8.09 -4.35 14.41
N TYR A 23 -9.15 -3.55 14.37
CA TYR A 23 -10.20 -3.76 13.38
C TYR A 23 -9.64 -3.62 11.97
N ILE A 24 -8.86 -2.59 11.75
CA ILE A 24 -8.25 -2.35 10.44
C ILE A 24 -7.31 -3.49 10.09
N TYR A 25 -6.51 -3.91 11.03
CA TYR A 25 -5.57 -5.01 10.82
C TYR A 25 -6.32 -6.28 10.41
N LYS A 26 -7.32 -6.66 11.19
CA LYS A 26 -8.08 -7.87 10.92
C LYS A 26 -8.84 -7.81 9.61
N THR A 27 -9.38 -6.65 9.30
CA THR A 27 -10.23 -6.52 8.12
C THR A 27 -9.44 -6.52 6.83
N TYR A 28 -8.27 -5.87 6.82
CA TYR A 28 -7.56 -5.63 5.58
C TYR A 28 -6.25 -6.38 5.42
N TYR A 29 -5.74 -6.99 6.46
CA TYR A 29 -4.41 -7.60 6.39
C TYR A 29 -4.29 -8.61 5.25
N THR A 30 -5.25 -9.51 5.13
CA THR A 30 -5.21 -10.55 4.11
C THR A 30 -5.22 -9.94 2.70
N ASP A 31 -6.08 -8.93 2.50
CA ASP A 31 -6.15 -8.27 1.20
C ASP A 31 -4.88 -7.53 0.88
N LEU A 32 -4.29 -6.89 1.87
CA LEU A 32 -3.04 -6.16 1.67
C LEU A 32 -1.92 -7.12 1.30
N CYS A 33 -1.86 -8.27 1.94
CA CYS A 33 -0.87 -9.28 1.61
C CYS A 33 -1.07 -9.81 0.20
N ARG A 34 -2.33 -9.96 -0.20
CA ARG A 34 -2.63 -10.42 -1.55
C ARG A 34 -2.13 -9.43 -2.58
N ILE A 35 -2.36 -8.15 -2.34
CA ILE A 35 -1.87 -7.11 -3.24
C ILE A 35 -0.35 -7.12 -3.29
N ALA A 36 0.29 -7.21 -2.13
CA ALA A 36 1.74 -7.22 -2.08
C ALA A 36 2.31 -8.40 -2.87
N ARG A 37 1.68 -9.57 -2.75
CA ARG A 37 2.14 -10.74 -3.49
C ARG A 37 1.95 -10.58 -4.99
N GLY A 38 1.07 -9.68 -5.40
CA GLY A 38 0.93 -9.37 -6.82
C GLY A 38 2.12 -8.62 -7.37
N TYR A 39 2.81 -7.86 -6.53
CA TYR A 39 4.02 -7.15 -6.94
C TYR A 39 5.27 -7.94 -6.64
N LEU A 40 5.28 -8.66 -5.53
CA LEU A 40 6.45 -9.39 -5.05
C LEU A 40 6.10 -10.86 -5.01
N THR A 41 6.96 -11.69 -5.58
CA THR A 41 6.69 -13.13 -5.59
C THR A 41 6.98 -13.78 -4.24
N ASP A 42 7.78 -13.12 -3.42
CA ASP A 42 8.19 -13.64 -2.12
C ASP A 42 7.12 -13.37 -1.07
N SER A 43 6.52 -14.43 -0.52
CA SER A 43 5.47 -14.30 0.48
C SER A 43 5.98 -13.66 1.76
N TYR A 44 7.18 -14.05 2.18
CA TYR A 44 7.76 -13.50 3.40
C TYR A 44 7.96 -12.00 3.27
N LEU A 45 8.52 -11.58 2.15
CA LEU A 45 8.75 -10.17 1.89
C LEU A 45 7.44 -9.40 1.82
N SER A 46 6.44 -10.00 1.19
CA SER A 46 5.12 -9.37 1.08
C SER A 46 4.53 -9.10 2.46
N GLU A 47 4.60 -10.10 3.34
CA GLU A 47 4.08 -9.93 4.68
C GLU A 47 4.86 -8.89 5.46
N SER A 48 6.16 -8.87 5.28
CA SER A 48 7.00 -7.89 5.95
C SER A 48 6.62 -6.47 5.56
N ILE A 49 6.38 -6.26 4.28
CA ILE A 49 6.00 -4.94 3.79
C ILE A 49 4.63 -4.53 4.33
N VAL A 50 3.70 -5.47 4.39
CA VAL A 50 2.38 -5.16 4.93
C VAL A 50 2.48 -4.83 6.41
N GLU A 51 3.29 -5.55 7.14
CA GLU A 51 3.47 -5.28 8.57
C GLU A 51 4.11 -3.90 8.79
N ASP A 52 5.07 -3.55 7.95
CA ASP A 52 5.67 -2.22 8.02
C ASP A 52 4.62 -1.13 7.74
N LEU A 53 3.75 -1.39 6.77
CA LEU A 53 2.70 -0.44 6.44
C LEU A 53 1.74 -0.25 7.62
N VAL A 54 1.32 -1.36 8.21
CA VAL A 54 0.38 -1.31 9.33
C VAL A 54 1.02 -0.62 10.53
N TYR A 55 2.28 -0.93 10.80
CA TYR A 55 3.01 -0.27 11.86
C TYR A 55 3.12 1.24 11.61
N SER A 56 3.42 1.61 10.38
CA SER A 56 3.52 3.01 10.00
C SER A 56 2.18 3.72 10.14
N LEU A 57 1.10 3.03 9.84
CA LEU A 57 -0.24 3.56 10.01
C LEU A 57 -0.47 3.95 11.47
N TRP A 58 -0.10 3.07 12.38
CA TRP A 58 -0.25 3.34 13.81
C TRP A 58 0.67 4.49 14.24
N GLU A 59 1.91 4.45 13.80
CA GLU A 59 2.89 5.48 14.17
C GLU A 59 2.45 6.88 13.75
N ASN A 60 1.85 6.98 12.58
CA ASN A 60 1.48 8.28 12.02
C ASN A 60 -0.01 8.55 12.10
N ARG A 61 -0.71 7.85 12.97
CA ARG A 61 -2.17 7.91 13.02
C ARG A 61 -2.74 9.32 13.18
N SER A 62 -2.05 10.16 13.92
CA SER A 62 -2.55 11.52 14.15
C SER A 62 -2.32 12.44 12.95
N LYS A 63 -1.43 12.06 12.06
CA LYS A 63 -1.07 12.90 10.91
C LYS A 63 -1.73 12.45 9.62
N ILE A 64 -2.40 11.32 9.66
CA ILE A 64 -2.99 10.74 8.45
C ILE A 64 -4.17 11.56 7.98
N THR A 65 -4.19 11.85 6.69
CA THR A 65 -5.32 12.48 6.03
C THR A 65 -5.82 11.53 4.95
N ILE A 66 -7.06 11.10 5.08
CA ILE A 66 -7.65 10.17 4.14
C ILE A 66 -8.75 10.88 3.38
N ASN A 67 -8.51 11.14 2.11
CA ASN A 67 -9.45 11.85 1.24
C ASN A 67 -10.35 10.91 0.45
N THR A 68 -10.02 9.63 0.46
CA THR A 68 -10.82 8.61 -0.21
C THR A 68 -11.27 7.63 0.86
N SER A 69 -11.72 6.45 0.44
CA SER A 69 -12.07 5.44 1.41
C SER A 69 -10.83 4.89 2.11
N LEU A 70 -11.03 4.36 3.30
CA LEU A 70 -9.93 3.73 4.03
C LEU A 70 -9.33 2.59 3.21
N LYS A 71 -10.18 1.81 2.57
CA LYS A 71 -9.73 0.71 1.73
C LYS A 71 -8.80 1.20 0.62
N ASN A 72 -9.22 2.25 -0.09
CA ASN A 72 -8.40 2.79 -1.17
C ASN A 72 -7.07 3.33 -0.64
N TYR A 73 -7.12 3.99 0.50
CA TYR A 73 -5.91 4.53 1.10
C TYR A 73 -4.92 3.41 1.41
N LEU A 74 -5.41 2.34 2.03
CA LEU A 74 -4.54 1.23 2.40
C LEU A 74 -4.01 0.48 1.18
N PHE A 75 -4.88 0.26 0.21
CA PHE A 75 -4.48 -0.45 -1.01
C PHE A 75 -3.41 0.31 -1.78
N ARG A 76 -3.58 1.61 -1.91
CA ARG A 76 -2.57 2.43 -2.57
C ARG A 76 -1.27 2.48 -1.80
N SER A 77 -1.38 2.52 -0.47
CA SER A 77 -0.19 2.58 0.37
C SER A 77 0.65 1.32 0.24
N VAL A 78 0.01 0.15 0.24
CA VAL A 78 0.77 -1.09 0.12
C VAL A 78 1.38 -1.21 -1.27
N ALA A 79 0.64 -0.80 -2.30
CA ALA A 79 1.17 -0.84 -3.66
C ALA A 79 2.38 0.07 -3.78
N ASN A 80 2.29 1.28 -3.24
CA ASN A 80 3.40 2.23 -3.31
C ASN A 80 4.63 1.70 -2.59
N LYS A 81 4.43 1.04 -1.45
CA LYS A 81 5.56 0.46 -0.73
C LYS A 81 6.22 -0.65 -1.54
N CYS A 82 5.43 -1.48 -2.19
CA CYS A 82 5.97 -2.54 -3.02
C CYS A 82 6.72 -1.98 -4.21
N ILE A 83 6.15 -0.96 -4.84
CA ILE A 83 6.79 -0.34 -5.99
C ILE A 83 8.10 0.32 -5.58
N ASN A 84 8.09 1.02 -4.45
CA ASN A 84 9.32 1.62 -3.95
C ASN A 84 10.40 0.57 -3.69
N TYR A 85 10.00 -0.56 -3.12
CA TYR A 85 10.93 -1.64 -2.88
C TYR A 85 11.51 -2.17 -4.19
N LEU A 86 10.64 -2.36 -5.18
CA LEU A 86 11.09 -2.85 -6.48
C LEU A 86 12.03 -1.87 -7.16
N GLN A 87 11.75 -0.58 -7.01
CA GLN A 87 12.64 0.44 -7.58
C GLN A 87 14.01 0.39 -6.93
N LEU A 88 14.06 0.25 -5.62
CA LEU A 88 15.33 0.17 -4.90
C LEU A 88 16.09 -1.08 -5.32
N GLU A 89 15.39 -2.20 -5.46
CA GLU A 89 16.04 -3.43 -5.91
C GLU A 89 16.56 -3.29 -7.33
N TYR A 90 15.77 -2.65 -8.17
CA TYR A 90 16.17 -2.44 -9.56
C TYR A 90 17.42 -1.59 -9.64
N VAL A 91 17.46 -0.50 -8.88
CA VAL A 91 18.62 0.38 -8.87
C VAL A 91 19.84 -0.36 -8.36
N ARG A 92 19.69 -1.19 -7.34
CA ARG A 92 20.79 -1.97 -6.80
C ARG A 92 21.38 -2.90 -7.85
N ARG A 93 20.50 -3.52 -8.64
CA ARG A 93 20.95 -4.40 -9.71
C ARG A 93 21.53 -3.63 -10.87
N GLU A 94 21.04 -2.40 -11.07
CA GLU A 94 21.49 -1.55 -12.15
C GLU A 94 22.93 -1.14 -12.05
N THR A 95 23.48 -1.17 -10.87
CA THR A 95 24.91 -0.93 -10.77
C THR A 95 25.70 -1.96 -11.54
N ALA A 96 25.06 -3.08 -11.88
CA ALA A 96 25.67 -4.15 -12.65
C ALA A 96 24.97 -4.38 -14.00
N CYS A 97 23.92 -3.62 -14.29
CA CYS A 97 23.12 -3.81 -15.51
C CYS A 97 23.10 -2.53 -16.34
N SER A 98 22.40 -2.55 -17.46
CA SER A 98 22.36 -1.39 -18.33
C SER A 98 21.35 -0.36 -17.82
N SER A 99 21.66 0.90 -18.05
CA SER A 99 20.79 1.98 -17.62
C SER A 99 19.54 2.09 -18.48
N GLU A 100 19.51 1.40 -19.60
CA GLU A 100 18.33 1.41 -20.47
C GLU A 100 17.12 0.81 -19.77
N ASP A 101 17.32 -0.28 -19.07
CA ASP A 101 16.23 -0.93 -18.34
C ASP A 101 15.66 -0.01 -17.27
N LEU A 102 16.54 0.76 -16.62
CA LEU A 102 16.10 1.71 -15.62
C LEU A 102 15.25 2.81 -16.23
N VAL A 103 15.63 3.28 -17.39
CA VAL A 103 14.89 4.33 -18.08
C VAL A 103 13.49 3.82 -18.45
N ILE A 104 13.42 2.61 -18.99
CA ILE A 104 12.13 2.02 -19.36
C ILE A 104 11.24 1.89 -18.13
N TYR A 105 11.83 1.42 -17.04
CA TYR A 105 11.07 1.27 -15.80
C TYR A 105 10.56 2.62 -15.29
N SER A 106 11.42 3.62 -15.33
CA SER A 106 11.04 4.97 -14.90
C SER A 106 9.94 5.56 -15.79
N ASP A 107 10.00 5.28 -17.09
CA ASP A 107 8.99 5.77 -18.01
C ASP A 107 7.63 5.16 -17.72
N LEU A 108 7.61 3.85 -17.46
CA LEU A 108 6.38 3.17 -17.09
C LEU A 108 5.79 3.78 -15.83
N TRP A 109 6.66 4.10 -14.91
CA TRP A 109 6.24 4.69 -13.66
C TRP A 109 5.70 6.10 -13.83
N SER A 110 6.39 6.89 -14.65
CA SER A 110 6.01 8.29 -14.83
C SER A 110 4.75 8.45 -15.68
N LEU A 111 4.36 7.41 -16.40
CA LEU A 111 3.09 7.44 -17.13
C LEU A 111 1.91 7.32 -16.18
N GLY A 112 2.18 7.09 -14.93
CA GLY A 112 1.12 7.01 -13.95
C GLY A 112 0.33 5.73 -14.01
N GLU A 113 0.83 4.76 -14.75
CA GLU A 113 0.16 3.47 -14.84
C GLU A 113 0.45 2.65 -13.61
N ASN A 114 -0.39 2.84 -12.64
CA ASN A 114 -0.26 2.17 -11.36
C ASN A 114 -1.17 0.95 -11.38
N PRO A 115 -0.61 -0.26 -11.26
CA PRO A 115 -1.42 -1.47 -11.27
C PRO A 115 -2.54 -1.47 -10.24
N VAL A 116 -2.34 -0.78 -9.12
CA VAL A 116 -3.38 -0.70 -8.11
C VAL A 116 -4.55 0.12 -8.60
N GLU A 117 -4.29 1.24 -9.23
CA GLU A 117 -5.37 2.04 -9.79
C GLU A 117 -6.12 1.29 -10.86
N HIS A 118 -5.38 0.52 -11.64
CA HIS A 118 -5.99 -0.33 -12.66
C HIS A 118 -6.89 -1.38 -12.02
N LEU A 119 -6.42 -2.00 -10.95
CA LEU A 119 -7.20 -3.00 -10.24
C LEU A 119 -8.43 -2.38 -9.59
N GLU A 120 -8.26 -1.22 -9.01
CA GLU A 120 -9.40 -0.52 -8.40
C GLU A 120 -10.46 -0.19 -9.43
N GLY A 121 -10.02 0.23 -10.60
CA GLY A 121 -10.94 0.50 -11.69
C GLY A 121 -11.73 -0.72 -12.08
N LYS A 122 -11.07 -1.87 -12.12
CA LYS A 122 -11.74 -3.11 -12.45
C LYS A 122 -12.72 -3.53 -11.37
N GLU A 123 -12.33 -3.34 -10.12
CA GLU A 123 -13.21 -3.68 -9.01
C GLU A 123 -14.46 -2.84 -8.98
N LEU A 124 -14.33 -1.59 -9.39
CA LEU A 124 -15.47 -0.68 -9.41
C LEU A 124 -16.43 -0.99 -10.54
N HIS A 125 -16.02 -1.77 -11.50
CA HIS A 125 -16.87 -2.19 -12.59
C HIS A 125 -17.54 -3.51 -12.26
#